data_a3251f0aa9a5584e31ac00930ecef28e
#
_entry.id   a3251f0aa9a5584e31ac00930ecef28e
#
_cell.length_a   1.000
_cell.length_b   1.000
_cell.length_c   1.000
_cell.angle_alpha   90.00
_cell.angle_beta   90.00
_cell.angle_gamma   90.00
#
_symmetry.space_group_name_H-M   'P 1'
#
loop_
_entity.id
_entity.type
_entity.pdbx_description
1 polymer ?
#
loop_
_entity_poly.entity_id
_entity_poly.type
_entity_poly.pdbx_seq_one_letter_code
_entity_poly.pdbx_strand_id
1 'polypeptide(L)'
;LGKYILLDFWSRGCGPCLMAQPELEELAEKFRDSLHVISISLEVSEKGWKEAIRDLKGIQLCDFKGEGGLIASYGFDGIPKFVVIGPDGKILDKWTGYGKGIFEARLKKLCKIYDGENK
;
A
#
# COMPACT_ATOMS: atom_id res chain seq x y z
N LEU A 1 -0.05 16.18 3.69
CA LEU A 1 0.63 16.61 2.48
C LEU A 1 2.10 16.84 2.77
N GLY A 2 2.94 16.73 1.76
CA GLY A 2 4.37 16.83 1.92
C GLY A 2 5.05 15.50 2.24
N LYS A 3 4.28 14.43 2.29
CA LYS A 3 4.81 13.08 2.50
C LYS A 3 4.53 12.21 1.30
N TYR A 4 5.34 11.18 1.15
CA TYR A 4 5.06 10.14 0.16
C TYR A 4 3.91 9.27 0.66
N ILE A 5 3.17 8.68 -0.26
CA ILE A 5 2.08 7.76 0.04
C ILE A 5 2.31 6.46 -0.73
N LEU A 6 2.23 5.35 -0.03
CA LEU A 6 2.21 4.03 -0.65
C LEU A 6 0.81 3.45 -0.43
N LEU A 7 0.06 3.29 -1.50
CA LEU A 7 -1.24 2.63 -1.46
C LEU A 7 -1.04 1.13 -1.66
N ASP A 8 -1.71 0.35 -0.84
CA ASP A 8 -1.70 -1.11 -0.88
C ASP A 8 -3.13 -1.60 -1.05
N PHE A 9 -3.47 -2.03 -2.26
CA PHE A 9 -4.79 -2.62 -2.53
C PHE A 9 -4.71 -4.13 -2.33
N TRP A 10 -5.59 -4.67 -1.48
CA TRP A 10 -5.52 -6.05 -1.04
C TRP A 10 -6.89 -6.64 -0.73
N SER A 11 -6.95 -7.95 -0.49
CA SER A 11 -8.12 -8.60 0.08
C SER A 11 -7.66 -9.74 0.98
N ARG A 12 -8.53 -10.15 1.91
CA ARG A 12 -8.17 -11.19 2.89
C ARG A 12 -8.00 -12.58 2.27
N GLY A 13 -8.55 -12.79 1.07
CA GLY A 13 -8.38 -14.05 0.36
C GLY A 13 -7.15 -14.11 -0.52
N CYS A 14 -6.33 -13.07 -0.51
CA CYS A 14 -5.16 -12.94 -1.38
C CYS A 14 -3.88 -13.32 -0.62
N GLY A 15 -3.31 -14.49 -0.91
CA GLY A 15 -2.09 -14.96 -0.26
C GLY A 15 -0.92 -14.00 -0.35
N PRO A 16 -0.53 -13.54 -1.56
CA PRO A 16 0.55 -12.58 -1.71
C PRO A 16 0.29 -11.25 -0.99
N CYS A 17 -0.96 -10.82 -0.90
CA CYS A 17 -1.33 -9.63 -0.14
C CYS A 17 -0.98 -9.80 1.34
N LEU A 18 -1.34 -10.96 1.90
CA LEU A 18 -1.06 -11.25 3.31
C LEU A 18 0.44 -11.40 3.56
N MET A 19 1.17 -11.95 2.61
CA MET A 19 2.62 -12.08 2.71
C MET A 19 3.33 -10.73 2.72
N ALA A 20 2.75 -9.72 2.09
CA ALA A 20 3.33 -8.38 2.04
C ALA A 20 3.16 -7.60 3.36
N GLN A 21 2.22 -8.00 4.22
CA GLN A 21 1.87 -7.22 5.42
C GLN A 21 3.05 -6.94 6.36
N PRO A 22 3.90 -7.93 6.71
CA PRO A 22 5.02 -7.63 7.61
C PRO A 22 5.96 -6.57 7.06
N GLU A 23 6.28 -6.61 5.76
CA GLU A 23 7.14 -5.60 5.13
C GLU A 23 6.48 -4.22 5.11
N LEU A 24 5.16 -4.18 4.86
CA LEU A 24 4.42 -2.92 4.87
C LEU A 24 4.41 -2.29 6.27
N GLU A 25 4.20 -3.09 7.30
CA GLU A 25 4.22 -2.61 8.69
C GLU A 25 5.60 -2.08 9.07
N GLU A 26 6.65 -2.80 8.68
CA GLU A 26 8.03 -2.41 8.92
C GLU A 26 8.36 -1.08 8.21
N LEU A 27 7.91 -0.96 6.97
CA LEU A 27 8.11 0.25 6.17
C LEU A 27 7.40 1.45 6.80
N ALA A 28 6.16 1.27 7.23
CA ALA A 28 5.38 2.32 7.87
C ALA A 28 6.03 2.81 9.15
N GLU A 29 6.58 1.91 9.95
CA GLU A 29 7.27 2.27 11.18
C GLU A 29 8.59 2.98 10.91
N LYS A 30 9.39 2.44 9.99
CA LYS A 30 10.70 2.98 9.68
C LYS A 30 10.65 4.40 9.11
N PHE A 31 9.68 4.66 8.24
CA PHE A 31 9.57 5.95 7.55
C PHE A 31 8.34 6.76 7.94
N ARG A 32 7.86 6.58 9.16
CA ARG A 32 6.60 7.20 9.61
C ARG A 32 6.54 8.72 9.47
N ASP A 33 7.68 9.39 9.48
CA ASP A 33 7.73 10.85 9.34
C ASP A 33 7.71 11.31 7.88
N SER A 34 7.93 10.40 6.94
CA SER A 34 8.12 10.72 5.52
C SER A 34 7.18 9.97 4.59
N LEU A 35 6.60 8.86 5.04
CA LEU A 35 5.79 7.97 4.23
C LEU A 35 4.53 7.55 4.97
N HIS A 36 3.39 7.68 4.30
CA HIS A 36 2.14 7.06 4.75
C HIS A 36 1.92 5.78 3.97
N VAL A 37 1.78 4.67 4.67
CA VAL A 37 1.34 3.41 4.06
C VAL A 37 -0.16 3.31 4.33
N ILE A 38 -0.94 3.28 3.26
CA ILE A 38 -2.41 3.25 3.35
C ILE A 38 -2.89 1.99 2.66
N SER A 39 -3.49 1.07 3.42
CA SER A 39 -4.02 -0.18 2.88
C SER A 39 -5.50 0.00 2.58
N ILE A 40 -5.90 -0.36 1.36
CA ILE A 40 -7.27 -0.22 0.88
C ILE A 40 -7.78 -1.61 0.52
N SER A 41 -8.73 -2.10 1.30
CA SER A 41 -9.31 -3.42 1.12
C SER A 41 -10.33 -3.44 -0.01
N LEU A 42 -10.37 -4.55 -0.75
CA LEU A 42 -11.38 -4.78 -1.78
C LEU A 42 -12.62 -5.48 -1.24
N GLU A 43 -12.76 -5.62 0.08
CA GLU A 43 -13.98 -6.13 0.69
C GLU A 43 -15.16 -5.23 0.32
N VAL A 44 -16.35 -5.86 0.11
CA VAL A 44 -17.53 -5.12 -0.31
C VAL A 44 -18.54 -4.93 0.82
N SER A 45 -18.30 -5.51 1.99
CA SER A 45 -19.17 -5.34 3.16
C SER A 45 -18.39 -4.82 4.34
N GLU A 46 -19.05 -4.01 5.16
CA GLU A 46 -18.44 -3.48 6.37
C GLU A 46 -18.01 -4.59 7.32
N LYS A 47 -18.87 -5.60 7.49
CA LYS A 47 -18.56 -6.75 8.35
C LYS A 47 -17.32 -7.49 7.87
N GLY A 48 -17.25 -7.79 6.58
CA GLY A 48 -16.09 -8.48 6.00
C GLY A 48 -14.82 -7.68 6.17
N TRP A 49 -14.90 -6.36 5.98
CA TRP A 49 -13.75 -5.50 6.15
C TRP A 49 -13.27 -5.46 7.60
N LYS A 50 -14.18 -5.28 8.56
CA LYS A 50 -13.83 -5.27 9.97
C LYS A 50 -13.15 -6.56 10.42
N GLU A 51 -13.63 -7.69 9.93
CA GLU A 51 -13.00 -8.98 10.21
C GLU A 51 -11.61 -9.06 9.59
N ALA A 52 -11.46 -8.57 8.36
CA ALA A 52 -10.20 -8.64 7.63
C ALA A 52 -9.09 -7.82 8.29
N ILE A 53 -9.42 -6.66 8.88
CA ILE A 53 -8.43 -5.75 9.45
C ILE A 53 -8.21 -5.90 10.95
N ARG A 54 -8.94 -6.81 11.60
CA ARG A 54 -8.94 -6.91 13.06
C ARG A 54 -7.55 -6.95 13.71
N ASP A 55 -6.62 -7.68 13.12
CA ASP A 55 -5.27 -7.83 13.66
C ASP A 55 -4.22 -7.03 12.89
N LEU A 56 -4.65 -6.15 11.99
CA LEU A 56 -3.73 -5.35 11.20
C LEU A 56 -3.49 -3.99 11.84
N LYS A 57 -2.28 -3.48 11.64
CA LYS A 57 -1.87 -2.17 12.10
C LYS A 57 -1.89 -1.17 10.95
N GLY A 58 -1.74 0.11 11.28
CA GLY A 58 -1.62 1.15 10.28
C GLY A 58 -2.96 1.67 9.79
N ILE A 59 -2.91 2.40 8.69
CA ILE A 59 -4.08 3.06 8.11
C ILE A 59 -4.81 2.06 7.21
N GLN A 60 -6.01 1.68 7.61
CA GLN A 60 -6.83 0.71 6.89
C GLN A 60 -8.10 1.38 6.41
N LEU A 61 -8.31 1.40 5.10
CA LEU A 61 -9.48 2.00 4.46
C LEU A 61 -10.19 0.98 3.58
N CYS A 62 -11.41 1.31 3.21
CA CYS A 62 -12.21 0.50 2.29
C CYS A 62 -13.30 1.37 1.69
N ASP A 63 -13.51 1.30 0.38
CA ASP A 63 -14.61 2.02 -0.28
C ASP A 63 -15.83 1.14 -0.51
N PHE A 64 -15.74 -0.17 -0.19
CA PHE A 64 -16.81 -1.15 -0.31
C PHE A 64 -17.30 -1.37 -1.76
N LYS A 65 -16.50 -0.98 -2.74
CA LYS A 65 -16.83 -1.11 -4.15
C LYS A 65 -16.03 -2.19 -4.87
N GLY A 66 -15.13 -2.87 -4.14
CA GLY A 66 -14.32 -3.95 -4.69
C GLY A 66 -13.48 -3.49 -5.87
N GLU A 67 -13.46 -4.30 -6.93
CA GLU A 67 -12.65 -4.02 -8.12
C GLU A 67 -13.13 -2.80 -8.90
N GLY A 68 -14.38 -2.41 -8.71
CA GLY A 68 -14.96 -1.23 -9.36
C GLY A 68 -14.76 0.07 -8.61
N GLY A 69 -14.08 0.02 -7.44
CA GLY A 69 -13.85 1.19 -6.63
C GLY A 69 -12.58 1.95 -7.01
N LEU A 70 -11.94 2.51 -6.02
CA LEU A 70 -10.74 3.36 -6.22
C LEU A 70 -9.64 2.66 -7.01
N ILE A 71 -9.46 1.35 -6.81
CA ILE A 71 -8.43 0.59 -7.54
C ILE A 71 -8.60 0.70 -9.06
N ALA A 72 -9.83 0.80 -9.54
CA ALA A 72 -10.10 0.92 -10.97
C ALA A 72 -9.48 2.19 -11.57
N SER A 73 -9.36 3.25 -10.77
CA SER A 73 -8.74 4.52 -11.19
C SER A 73 -7.26 4.36 -11.55
N TYR A 74 -6.61 3.33 -11.01
CA TYR A 74 -5.20 3.04 -11.27
C TYR A 74 -5.02 1.88 -12.25
N GLY A 75 -6.11 1.36 -12.82
CA GLY A 75 -6.08 0.20 -13.71
C GLY A 75 -6.06 -1.09 -12.92
N PHE A 76 -7.19 -1.84 -12.92
CA PHE A 76 -7.24 -3.11 -12.21
C PHE A 76 -6.69 -4.25 -13.08
N ASP A 77 -5.62 -4.88 -12.63
CA ASP A 77 -5.02 -6.04 -13.28
C ASP A 77 -4.61 -7.11 -12.26
N GLY A 78 -5.15 -7.01 -11.06
CA GLY A 78 -4.90 -7.98 -9.99
C GLY A 78 -4.53 -7.31 -8.69
N ILE A 79 -4.32 -8.11 -7.66
CA ILE A 79 -3.85 -7.69 -6.34
C ILE A 79 -2.75 -8.66 -5.84
N PRO A 80 -1.87 -8.23 -4.94
CA PRO A 80 -1.79 -6.88 -4.41
C PRO A 80 -1.39 -5.87 -5.49
N LYS A 81 -1.95 -4.68 -5.42
CA LYS A 81 -1.54 -3.58 -6.29
C LYS A 81 -1.03 -2.44 -5.45
N PHE A 82 0.11 -1.90 -5.85
CA PHE A 82 0.77 -0.83 -5.11
C PHE A 82 0.88 0.41 -5.98
N VAL A 83 0.65 1.58 -5.35
CA VAL A 83 0.75 2.87 -6.03
C VAL A 83 1.57 3.79 -5.15
N VAL A 84 2.59 4.41 -5.71
CA VAL A 84 3.43 5.37 -4.99
C VAL A 84 3.07 6.78 -5.45
N ILE A 85 2.74 7.62 -4.49
CA ILE A 85 2.35 9.01 -4.74
C ILE A 85 3.36 9.92 -4.07
N GLY A 86 3.89 10.89 -4.81
CA GLY A 86 4.86 11.84 -4.27
C GLY A 86 4.20 12.93 -3.42
N PRO A 87 5.04 13.72 -2.73
CA PRO A 87 4.53 14.81 -1.88
C PRO A 87 3.70 15.86 -2.62
N ASP A 88 3.89 15.97 -3.93
CA ASP A 88 3.12 16.89 -4.78
C ASP A 88 1.81 16.28 -5.31
N GLY A 89 1.51 15.04 -4.91
CA GLY A 89 0.31 14.35 -5.33
C GLY A 89 0.42 13.60 -6.65
N LYS A 90 1.58 13.61 -7.28
CA LYS A 90 1.77 12.91 -8.56
C LYS A 90 2.10 11.44 -8.34
N ILE A 91 1.56 10.58 -9.21
CA ILE A 91 1.86 9.16 -9.19
C ILE A 91 3.28 8.96 -9.71
N LEU A 92 4.12 8.34 -8.89
CA LEU A 92 5.52 8.07 -9.23
C LEU A 92 5.72 6.66 -9.79
N ASP A 93 4.93 5.70 -9.31
CA ASP A 93 5.04 4.31 -9.77
C ASP A 93 3.76 3.55 -9.41
N LYS A 94 3.50 2.48 -10.15
CA LYS A 94 2.45 1.54 -9.80
C LYS A 94 2.82 0.17 -10.37
N TRP A 95 2.51 -0.88 -9.60
CA TRP A 95 2.78 -2.25 -10.04
C TRP A 95 1.85 -3.21 -9.33
N THR A 96 1.77 -4.44 -9.86
CA THR A 96 0.95 -5.51 -9.31
C THR A 96 1.84 -6.68 -8.93
N GLY A 97 1.57 -7.27 -7.77
CA GLY A 97 2.29 -8.43 -7.27
C GLY A 97 3.27 -8.07 -6.17
N TYR A 98 3.57 -9.07 -5.35
CA TYR A 98 4.51 -8.95 -4.24
C TYR A 98 5.63 -9.97 -4.35
N GLY A 99 6.85 -9.52 -4.09
CA GLY A 99 8.00 -10.37 -3.89
C GLY A 99 8.87 -9.74 -2.81
N LYS A 100 9.53 -10.56 -2.02
CA LYS A 100 10.38 -10.07 -0.93
C LYS A 100 11.40 -9.05 -1.45
N GLY A 101 11.47 -7.90 -0.79
CA GLY A 101 12.41 -6.83 -1.15
C GLY A 101 11.93 -5.89 -2.24
N ILE A 102 10.72 -6.12 -2.81
CA ILE A 102 10.22 -5.30 -3.91
C ILE A 102 10.03 -3.83 -3.52
N PHE A 103 9.59 -3.58 -2.28
CA PHE A 103 9.36 -2.20 -1.84
C PHE A 103 10.66 -1.39 -1.81
N GLU A 104 11.69 -1.93 -1.20
CA GLU A 104 12.98 -1.25 -1.16
C GLU A 104 13.53 -1.02 -2.57
N ALA A 105 13.48 -2.05 -3.42
CA ALA A 105 13.98 -1.96 -4.78
C ALA A 105 13.30 -0.85 -5.59
N ARG A 106 11.98 -0.71 -5.42
CA ARG A 106 11.23 0.32 -6.17
C ARG A 106 11.28 1.69 -5.51
N LEU A 107 11.13 1.75 -4.19
CA LEU A 107 11.08 3.02 -3.47
C LEU A 107 12.42 3.75 -3.44
N LYS A 108 13.53 3.03 -3.41
CA LYS A 108 14.86 3.63 -3.42
C LYS A 108 15.08 4.57 -4.61
N LYS A 109 14.51 4.24 -5.75
CA LYS A 109 14.68 5.01 -6.97
C LYS A 109 13.80 6.25 -7.02
N LEU A 110 12.71 6.25 -6.26
CA LEU A 110 11.65 7.23 -6.40
C LEU A 110 11.54 8.18 -5.23
N CYS A 111 11.86 7.69 -4.03
CA CYS A 111 11.60 8.41 -2.80
C CYS A 111 12.89 8.85 -2.13
N LYS A 112 12.99 10.15 -1.91
CA LYS A 112 14.15 10.73 -1.25
C LYS A 112 14.29 10.31 0.21
N ILE A 113 13.29 9.64 0.78
CA ILE A 113 13.35 9.15 2.16
C ILE A 113 14.53 8.23 2.41
N TYR A 114 14.97 7.51 1.38
CA TYR A 114 16.13 6.62 1.49
C TYR A 114 17.46 7.35 1.48
N ASP A 115 17.50 8.59 1.05
CA ASP A 115 18.74 9.36 1.00
C ASP A 115 19.30 9.62 2.40
N GLY A 116 18.42 9.81 3.39
CA GLY A 116 18.83 10.02 4.77
C GLY A 116 19.40 8.77 5.43
N GLU A 117 19.05 7.60 4.94
CA GLU A 117 19.48 6.32 5.48
C GLU A 117 20.95 6.03 5.19
N ASN A 118 21.46 6.56 4.09
CA ASN A 118 22.83 6.31 3.64
C ASN A 118 23.85 7.27 4.23
N LYS A 119 23.43 8.09 5.16
CA LYS A 119 24.30 9.01 5.89
C LYS A 119 24.66 8.46 7.29
#